data_2da4f1f057a6f0054da68902499108b9
#
_entry.id   2da4f1f057a6f0054da68902499108b9
#
_cell.length_a   1.000
_cell.length_b   1.000
_cell.length_c   1.000
_cell.angle_alpha   90.00
_cell.angle_beta   90.00
_cell.angle_gamma   90.00
#
_symmetry.space_group_name_H-M   'P 1'
#
loop_
_entity.id
_entity.type
_entity.pdbx_description
1 polymer ?
#
loop_
_entity_poly.entity_id
_entity_poly.type
_entity_poly.pdbx_seq_one_letter_code
_entity_poly.pdbx_strand_id
1 'polypeptide(L)'
;MEGSLKRLKLDQIALYQLHRIDPVVPAEQSFEFLQQAQQEGLIKHIGLSEVDVDTIKKAREFFEVASVQNMYSVDNRKWEHVLQYCKAHDIVFIPWFPLNAGNVASQDLLKQIAEKHNATVHQVALNWLLNHSDNILLIPGTSSIAHLEENMQAISLELTDDDIRDLNSISAQ
;
A
#
# COMPACT_ATOMS: atom_id res chain seq x y z
N MET A 1 -11.77 9.89 16.10
CA MET A 1 -10.37 10.10 16.51
C MET A 1 -10.14 9.86 17.99
N GLU A 2 -10.85 10.49 18.92
CA GLU A 2 -10.72 10.29 20.39
C GLU A 2 -10.77 8.81 20.81
N GLY A 3 -11.72 8.04 20.26
CA GLY A 3 -11.79 6.60 20.51
C GLY A 3 -10.53 5.83 20.10
N SER A 4 -9.83 6.26 19.04
CA SER A 4 -8.57 5.65 18.61
C SER A 4 -7.44 6.01 19.56
N LEU A 5 -7.29 7.27 19.94
CA LEU A 5 -6.32 7.72 20.95
C LEU A 5 -6.47 6.96 22.27
N LYS A 6 -7.71 6.86 22.74
CA LYS A 6 -8.02 6.12 24.00
C LYS A 6 -7.65 4.63 23.90
N ARG A 7 -7.99 3.94 22.81
CA ARG A 7 -7.67 2.51 22.64
C ARG A 7 -6.18 2.26 22.48
N LEU A 8 -5.49 3.15 21.78
CA LEU A 8 -4.05 3.07 21.58
C LEU A 8 -3.25 3.54 22.80
N LYS A 9 -3.91 4.23 23.75
CA LYS A 9 -3.26 4.87 24.91
C LYS A 9 -2.16 5.85 24.49
N LEU A 10 -2.47 6.68 23.50
CA LEU A 10 -1.57 7.67 22.95
C LEU A 10 -2.21 9.06 23.05
N ASP A 11 -1.38 10.08 23.27
CA ASP A 11 -1.78 11.48 23.19
C ASP A 11 -1.78 11.98 21.74
N GLN A 12 -0.94 11.40 20.87
CA GLN A 12 -0.84 11.73 19.46
C GLN A 12 -0.70 10.45 18.63
N ILE A 13 -1.43 10.33 17.51
CA ILE A 13 -1.29 9.24 16.54
C ILE A 13 -0.24 9.64 15.49
N ALA A 14 0.79 8.82 15.32
CA ALA A 14 1.88 9.10 14.38
C ALA A 14 1.38 9.17 12.92
N LEU A 15 0.55 8.25 12.48
CA LEU A 15 -0.09 8.24 11.15
C LEU A 15 -1.57 7.91 11.30
N TYR A 16 -2.43 8.81 10.84
CA TYR A 16 -3.88 8.60 10.79
C TYR A 16 -4.34 8.58 9.34
N GLN A 17 -4.95 7.47 8.91
CA GLN A 17 -5.41 7.29 7.53
C GLN A 17 -6.92 7.46 7.42
N LEU A 18 -7.38 8.32 6.52
CA LEU A 18 -8.78 8.40 6.12
C LEU A 18 -9.12 7.16 5.28
N HIS A 19 -9.90 6.24 5.87
CA HIS A 19 -10.13 4.91 5.29
C HIS A 19 -10.90 4.95 3.97
N ARG A 20 -11.88 5.85 3.86
CA ARG A 20 -12.68 6.09 2.63
C ARG A 20 -13.17 7.53 2.61
N ILE A 21 -13.30 8.07 1.41
CA ILE A 21 -14.08 9.30 1.19
C ILE A 21 -15.55 8.95 1.28
N ASP A 22 -16.30 9.71 2.07
CA ASP A 22 -17.74 9.54 2.18
C ASP A 22 -18.42 9.95 0.86
N PRO A 23 -19.32 9.14 0.29
CA PRO A 23 -19.98 9.46 -0.99
C PRO A 23 -21.04 10.56 -0.88
N VAL A 24 -21.47 10.92 0.34
CA VAL A 24 -22.54 11.88 0.59
C VAL A 24 -22.00 13.21 1.15
N VAL A 25 -21.00 13.11 2.03
CA VAL A 25 -20.37 14.29 2.65
C VAL A 25 -19.23 14.78 1.76
N PRO A 26 -19.17 16.08 1.43
CA PRO A 26 -18.04 16.64 0.69
C PRO A 26 -16.68 16.29 1.35
N ALA A 27 -15.74 15.84 0.54
CA ALA A 27 -14.43 15.38 1.02
C ALA A 27 -13.68 16.47 1.82
N GLU A 28 -13.91 17.74 1.44
CA GLU A 28 -13.32 18.91 2.07
C GLU A 28 -13.64 19.00 3.57
N GLN A 29 -14.85 18.64 3.97
CA GLN A 29 -15.23 18.64 5.39
C GLN A 29 -14.39 17.64 6.20
N SER A 30 -14.09 16.47 5.61
CA SER A 30 -13.18 15.49 6.21
C SER A 30 -11.74 15.99 6.23
N PHE A 31 -11.31 16.71 5.19
CA PHE A 31 -9.97 17.27 5.10
C PHE A 31 -9.77 18.42 6.09
N GLU A 32 -10.72 19.33 6.21
CA GLU A 32 -10.70 20.39 7.22
C GLU A 32 -10.61 19.84 8.64
N PHE A 33 -11.40 18.79 8.96
CA PHE A 33 -11.35 18.13 10.26
C PHE A 33 -9.97 17.51 10.54
N LEU A 34 -9.37 16.82 9.54
CA LEU A 34 -8.04 16.21 9.69
C LEU A 34 -6.95 17.27 9.84
N GLN A 35 -7.03 18.36 9.07
CA GLN A 35 -6.12 19.49 9.19
C GLN A 35 -6.18 20.09 10.59
N GLN A 36 -7.39 20.35 11.11
CA GLN A 36 -7.57 20.87 12.47
C GLN A 36 -6.99 19.91 13.51
N ALA A 37 -7.27 18.62 13.42
CA ALA A 37 -6.75 17.62 14.34
C ALA A 37 -5.21 17.51 14.30
N GLN A 38 -4.59 17.76 13.15
CA GLN A 38 -3.14 17.84 13.03
C GLN A 38 -2.60 19.12 13.70
N GLN A 39 -3.26 20.26 13.50
CA GLN A 39 -2.90 21.54 14.16
C GLN A 39 -3.04 21.46 15.68
N GLU A 40 -4.03 20.74 16.18
CA GLU A 40 -4.24 20.47 17.61
C GLU A 40 -3.25 19.44 18.18
N GLY A 41 -2.40 18.82 17.35
CA GLY A 41 -1.41 17.84 17.77
C GLY A 41 -1.96 16.45 18.07
N LEU A 42 -3.22 16.15 17.72
CA LEU A 42 -3.83 14.84 17.93
C LEU A 42 -3.31 13.78 16.95
N ILE A 43 -2.90 14.22 15.76
CA ILE A 43 -2.26 13.39 14.73
C ILE A 43 -1.02 14.10 14.19
N LYS A 44 0.01 13.29 13.81
CA LYS A 44 1.26 13.84 13.28
C LYS A 44 1.24 13.86 11.75
N HIS A 45 0.91 12.73 11.14
CA HIS A 45 0.86 12.56 9.69
C HIS A 45 -0.52 12.07 9.25
N ILE A 46 -0.95 12.50 8.06
CA ILE A 46 -2.24 12.13 7.48
C ILE A 46 -2.00 11.28 6.24
N GLY A 47 -2.71 10.15 6.14
CA GLY A 47 -2.77 9.31 4.96
C GLY A 47 -4.19 9.21 4.40
N LEU A 48 -4.29 8.75 3.16
CA LEU A 48 -5.55 8.52 2.46
C LEU A 48 -5.65 7.06 2.02
N SER A 49 -6.86 6.58 1.75
CA SER A 49 -7.08 5.22 1.25
C SER A 49 -8.14 5.19 0.15
N GLU A 50 -7.88 4.40 -0.90
CA GLU A 50 -8.73 4.22 -2.09
C GLU A 50 -9.12 5.54 -2.75
N VAL A 51 -8.11 6.31 -3.10
CA VAL A 51 -8.24 7.63 -3.72
C VAL A 51 -7.50 7.68 -5.05
N ASP A 52 -8.00 8.52 -5.96
CA ASP A 52 -7.35 8.88 -7.20
C ASP A 52 -6.41 10.08 -7.04
N VAL A 53 -5.69 10.42 -8.11
CA VAL A 53 -4.74 11.54 -8.12
C VAL A 53 -5.43 12.88 -7.86
N ASP A 54 -6.65 13.08 -8.36
CA ASP A 54 -7.35 14.36 -8.19
C ASP A 54 -7.80 14.55 -6.75
N THR A 55 -8.23 13.48 -6.08
CA THR A 55 -8.52 13.50 -4.64
C THR A 55 -7.27 13.79 -3.81
N ILE A 56 -6.11 13.20 -4.18
CA ILE A 56 -4.83 13.50 -3.50
C ILE A 56 -4.45 14.96 -3.67
N LYS A 57 -4.53 15.51 -4.89
CA LYS A 57 -4.26 16.93 -5.15
C LYS A 57 -5.15 17.85 -4.31
N LYS A 58 -6.44 17.52 -4.25
CA LYS A 58 -7.41 18.27 -3.45
C LYS A 58 -7.10 18.21 -1.96
N ALA A 59 -6.74 17.03 -1.41
CA ALA A 59 -6.34 16.90 -0.02
C ALA A 59 -5.08 17.71 0.31
N ARG A 60 -4.13 17.81 -0.63
CA ARG A 60 -2.90 18.59 -0.48
C ARG A 60 -3.11 20.11 -0.40
N GLU A 61 -4.29 20.61 -0.71
CA GLU A 61 -4.66 22.02 -0.42
C GLU A 61 -4.89 22.26 1.08
N PHE A 62 -5.12 21.19 1.87
CA PHE A 62 -5.41 21.27 3.30
C PHE A 62 -4.23 20.79 4.15
N PHE A 63 -3.55 19.72 3.77
CA PHE A 63 -2.45 19.13 4.53
C PHE A 63 -1.47 18.38 3.61
N GLU A 64 -0.29 18.08 4.13
CA GLU A 64 0.66 17.17 3.48
C GLU A 64 0.16 15.72 3.59
N VAL A 65 0.03 15.03 2.44
CA VAL A 65 -0.35 13.63 2.39
C VAL A 65 0.90 12.77 2.55
N ALA A 66 1.00 12.07 3.68
CA ALA A 66 2.17 11.24 3.99
C ALA A 66 2.11 9.85 3.35
N SER A 67 0.90 9.28 3.18
CA SER A 67 0.73 7.96 2.57
C SER A 67 -0.59 7.83 1.81
N VAL A 68 -0.60 6.93 0.83
CA VAL A 68 -1.81 6.50 0.13
C VAL A 68 -1.88 4.98 0.16
N GLN A 69 -3.00 4.44 0.62
CA GLN A 69 -3.23 3.00 0.70
C GLN A 69 -4.32 2.59 -0.28
N ASN A 70 -3.93 2.04 -1.43
CA ASN A 70 -4.86 1.58 -2.48
C ASN A 70 -4.65 0.08 -2.76
N MET A 71 -5.69 -0.57 -3.31
CA MET A 71 -5.60 -1.97 -3.75
C MET A 71 -4.58 -2.11 -4.88
N TYR A 72 -3.52 -2.91 -4.65
CA TYR A 72 -2.49 -3.09 -5.66
C TYR A 72 -1.73 -4.41 -5.47
N SER A 73 -1.49 -5.12 -6.56
CA SER A 73 -0.76 -6.40 -6.60
C SER A 73 -0.16 -6.62 -8.00
N VAL A 74 0.60 -7.68 -8.16
CA VAL A 74 1.22 -8.05 -9.46
C VAL A 74 0.17 -8.21 -10.58
N ASP A 75 -1.03 -8.65 -10.25
CA ASP A 75 -2.16 -8.91 -11.16
C ASP A 75 -3.28 -7.85 -11.08
N ASN A 76 -3.16 -6.85 -10.21
CA ASN A 76 -4.08 -5.72 -10.13
C ASN A 76 -3.32 -4.40 -10.04
N ARG A 77 -3.17 -3.73 -11.18
CA ARG A 77 -2.43 -2.46 -11.32
C ARG A 77 -3.35 -1.28 -11.65
N LYS A 78 -4.61 -1.38 -11.26
CA LYS A 78 -5.60 -0.29 -11.48
C LYS A 78 -5.07 1.07 -11.04
N TRP A 79 -4.32 1.10 -9.94
CA TRP A 79 -3.80 2.32 -9.33
C TRP A 79 -2.33 2.62 -9.69
N GLU A 80 -1.80 2.05 -10.77
CA GLU A 80 -0.43 2.31 -11.22
C GLU A 80 -0.14 3.82 -11.36
N HIS A 81 -1.06 4.57 -11.96
CA HIS A 81 -0.93 6.02 -12.13
C HIS A 81 -0.90 6.78 -10.78
N VAL A 82 -1.58 6.25 -9.74
CA VAL A 82 -1.52 6.80 -8.38
C VAL A 82 -0.19 6.47 -7.72
N LEU A 83 0.32 5.24 -7.88
CA LEU A 83 1.64 4.85 -7.39
C LEU A 83 2.72 5.77 -7.96
N GLN A 84 2.71 6.01 -9.28
CA GLN A 84 3.67 6.89 -9.95
C GLN A 84 3.54 8.36 -9.48
N TYR A 85 2.31 8.83 -9.28
CA TYR A 85 2.08 10.15 -8.69
C TYR A 85 2.66 10.25 -7.27
N CYS A 86 2.42 9.25 -6.44
CA CYS A 86 2.95 9.18 -5.08
C CYS A 86 4.48 9.21 -5.08
N LYS A 87 5.12 8.41 -5.95
CA LYS A 87 6.58 8.40 -6.11
C LYS A 87 7.13 9.78 -6.47
N ALA A 88 6.52 10.46 -7.42
CA ALA A 88 6.95 11.79 -7.87
C ALA A 88 6.78 12.89 -6.81
N HIS A 89 6.08 12.62 -5.71
CA HIS A 89 5.75 13.60 -4.67
C HIS A 89 6.16 13.16 -3.25
N ASP A 90 7.06 12.16 -3.15
CA ASP A 90 7.58 11.63 -1.87
C ASP A 90 6.46 11.11 -0.93
N ILE A 91 5.38 10.58 -1.49
CA ILE A 91 4.27 9.97 -0.75
C ILE A 91 4.49 8.46 -0.68
N VAL A 92 4.42 7.87 0.51
CA VAL A 92 4.49 6.42 0.68
C VAL A 92 3.24 5.76 0.09
N PHE A 93 3.44 4.75 -0.76
CA PHE A 93 2.33 3.96 -1.29
C PHE A 93 2.23 2.63 -0.55
N ILE A 94 1.04 2.33 -0.02
CA ILE A 94 0.79 1.13 0.78
C ILE A 94 -0.19 0.24 0.00
N PRO A 95 0.29 -0.80 -0.71
CA PRO A 95 -0.60 -1.73 -1.38
C PRO A 95 -1.36 -2.56 -0.34
N TRP A 96 -2.67 -2.39 -0.25
CA TRP A 96 -3.47 -3.36 0.47
C TRP A 96 -3.85 -4.51 -0.47
N PHE A 97 -4.04 -5.70 0.09
CA PHE A 97 -4.29 -6.93 -0.68
C PHE A 97 -3.15 -7.33 -1.62
N PRO A 98 -1.88 -7.22 -1.19
CA PRO A 98 -0.70 -7.39 -2.06
C PRO A 98 -0.57 -8.81 -2.62
N LEU A 99 -1.23 -9.80 -2.01
CA LEU A 99 -1.26 -11.20 -2.40
C LEU A 99 -2.62 -11.64 -2.96
N ASN A 100 -3.51 -10.72 -3.28
CA ASN A 100 -4.86 -10.98 -3.83
C ASN A 100 -5.59 -12.12 -3.08
N ALA A 101 -5.59 -12.11 -1.73
CA ALA A 101 -6.10 -13.17 -0.84
C ALA A 101 -5.57 -14.59 -1.17
N GLY A 102 -4.35 -14.68 -1.68
CA GLY A 102 -3.73 -15.94 -2.10
C GLY A 102 -4.08 -16.37 -3.54
N ASN A 103 -4.94 -15.64 -4.25
CA ASN A 103 -5.26 -15.95 -5.66
C ASN A 103 -4.07 -15.72 -6.59
N VAL A 104 -3.09 -14.93 -6.20
CA VAL A 104 -1.82 -14.77 -6.91
C VAL A 104 -1.14 -16.13 -7.17
N ALA A 105 -1.38 -17.10 -6.29
CA ALA A 105 -0.87 -18.48 -6.44
C ALA A 105 -1.49 -19.26 -7.63
N SER A 106 -2.55 -18.76 -8.26
CA SER A 106 -3.16 -19.39 -9.45
C SER A 106 -2.43 -19.05 -10.75
N GLN A 107 -1.52 -18.08 -10.74
CA GLN A 107 -0.78 -17.62 -11.92
C GLN A 107 0.38 -18.58 -12.24
N ASP A 108 0.35 -19.26 -13.38
CA ASP A 108 1.37 -20.24 -13.74
C ASP A 108 2.77 -19.63 -13.90
N LEU A 109 2.86 -18.40 -14.36
CA LEU A 109 4.13 -17.68 -14.47
C LEU A 109 4.79 -17.44 -13.10
N LEU A 110 4.01 -17.03 -12.10
CA LEU A 110 4.50 -16.88 -10.72
C LEU A 110 4.99 -18.19 -10.14
N LYS A 111 4.31 -19.31 -10.43
CA LYS A 111 4.75 -20.65 -10.00
C LYS A 111 6.09 -21.04 -10.63
N GLN A 112 6.24 -20.83 -11.93
CA GLN A 112 7.49 -21.15 -12.65
C GLN A 112 8.67 -20.35 -12.09
N ILE A 113 8.48 -19.05 -11.82
CA ILE A 113 9.52 -18.21 -11.23
C ILE A 113 9.81 -18.64 -9.78
N ALA A 114 8.80 -18.97 -9.00
CA ALA A 114 8.96 -19.44 -7.63
C ALA A 114 9.77 -20.76 -7.59
N GLU A 115 9.46 -21.72 -8.45
CA GLU A 115 10.21 -22.98 -8.57
C GLU A 115 11.67 -22.73 -8.97
N LYS A 116 11.92 -21.86 -9.95
CA LYS A 116 13.27 -21.47 -10.40
C LYS A 116 14.15 -20.96 -9.26
N HIS A 117 13.55 -20.21 -8.32
CA HIS A 117 14.27 -19.58 -7.21
C HIS A 117 14.15 -20.33 -5.88
N ASN A 118 13.56 -21.54 -5.84
CA ASN A 118 13.23 -22.26 -4.61
C ASN A 118 12.50 -21.38 -3.58
N ALA A 119 11.60 -20.54 -4.06
CA ALA A 119 10.80 -19.59 -3.28
C ALA A 119 9.31 -19.96 -3.35
N THR A 120 8.50 -19.32 -2.53
CA THR A 120 7.05 -19.40 -2.65
C THR A 120 6.51 -18.35 -3.62
N VAL A 121 5.33 -18.59 -4.17
CA VAL A 121 4.62 -17.64 -5.03
C VAL A 121 4.39 -16.30 -4.30
N HIS A 122 4.12 -16.37 -2.99
CA HIS A 122 3.93 -15.19 -2.16
C HIS A 122 5.22 -14.37 -2.02
N GLN A 123 6.36 -15.04 -1.83
CA GLN A 123 7.66 -14.36 -1.78
C GLN A 123 8.00 -13.67 -3.11
N VAL A 124 7.73 -14.32 -4.25
CA VAL A 124 7.93 -13.72 -5.58
C VAL A 124 7.04 -12.48 -5.76
N ALA A 125 5.76 -12.57 -5.41
CA ALA A 125 4.83 -11.44 -5.53
C ALA A 125 5.22 -10.26 -4.64
N LEU A 126 5.63 -10.51 -3.38
CA LEU A 126 6.08 -9.48 -2.46
C LEU A 126 7.40 -8.85 -2.92
N ASN A 127 8.36 -9.68 -3.37
CA ASN A 127 9.63 -9.19 -3.89
C ASN A 127 9.44 -8.32 -5.14
N TRP A 128 8.55 -8.75 -6.06
CA TRP A 128 8.20 -7.93 -7.22
C TRP A 128 7.68 -6.55 -6.81
N LEU A 129 6.77 -6.47 -5.83
CA LEU A 129 6.24 -5.20 -5.32
C LEU A 129 7.36 -4.29 -4.78
N LEU A 130 8.29 -4.85 -4.00
CA LEU A 130 9.43 -4.10 -3.44
C LEU A 130 10.38 -3.57 -4.52
N ASN A 131 10.55 -4.31 -5.62
CA ASN A 131 11.38 -3.89 -6.75
C ASN A 131 10.64 -2.99 -7.75
N HIS A 132 9.29 -2.98 -7.72
CA HIS A 132 8.48 -2.21 -8.65
C HIS A 132 8.55 -0.71 -8.38
N SER A 133 8.59 -0.30 -7.10
CA SER A 133 8.78 1.11 -6.73
C SER A 133 9.37 1.25 -5.32
N ASP A 134 10.30 2.18 -5.17
CA ASP A 134 11.03 2.45 -3.92
C ASP A 134 10.20 3.15 -2.83
N ASN A 135 9.03 3.68 -3.16
CA ASN A 135 8.09 4.28 -2.22
C ASN A 135 7.00 3.31 -1.72
N ILE A 136 7.12 2.00 -2.01
CA ILE A 136 6.18 0.99 -1.55
C ILE A 136 6.50 0.54 -0.12
N LEU A 137 5.48 0.52 0.75
CA LEU A 137 5.50 -0.11 2.07
C LEU A 137 4.51 -1.28 2.09
N LEU A 138 5.01 -2.50 2.24
CA LEU A 138 4.18 -3.72 2.25
C LEU A 138 3.52 -3.98 3.59
N ILE A 139 2.27 -4.45 3.55
CA ILE A 139 1.47 -4.86 4.71
C ILE A 139 0.85 -6.25 4.51
N PRO A 140 1.61 -7.31 4.21
CA PRO A 140 1.05 -8.64 4.01
C PRO A 140 0.45 -9.18 5.30
N GLY A 141 -0.87 -9.35 5.32
CA GLY A 141 -1.61 -9.83 6.51
C GLY A 141 -1.43 -11.32 6.72
N THR A 142 -1.10 -11.73 7.95
CA THR A 142 -1.08 -13.13 8.37
C THR A 142 -1.36 -13.27 9.86
N SER A 143 -1.89 -14.44 10.26
CA SER A 143 -2.00 -14.86 11.67
C SER A 143 -1.05 -16.02 12.03
N SER A 144 -0.19 -16.46 11.09
CA SER A 144 0.80 -17.52 11.24
C SER A 144 2.19 -16.95 11.36
N ILE A 145 2.94 -17.35 12.39
CA ILE A 145 4.35 -16.97 12.55
C ILE A 145 5.17 -17.48 11.37
N ALA A 146 4.94 -18.72 10.92
CA ALA A 146 5.66 -19.28 9.77
C ALA A 146 5.42 -18.46 8.49
N HIS A 147 4.19 -18.01 8.22
CA HIS A 147 3.92 -17.14 7.08
C HIS A 147 4.53 -15.74 7.26
N LEU A 148 4.65 -15.22 8.49
CA LEU A 148 5.35 -13.96 8.73
C LEU A 148 6.83 -14.08 8.37
N GLU A 149 7.48 -15.15 8.83
CA GLU A 149 8.88 -15.43 8.52
C GLU A 149 9.09 -15.61 7.02
N GLU A 150 8.19 -16.34 6.35
CA GLU A 150 8.18 -16.52 4.90
C GLU A 150 8.06 -15.18 4.16
N ASN A 151 7.10 -14.33 4.56
CA ASN A 151 6.91 -13.01 3.97
C ASN A 151 8.15 -12.12 4.15
N MET A 152 8.81 -12.18 5.31
CA MET A 152 10.04 -11.41 5.57
C MET A 152 11.21 -11.86 4.69
N GLN A 153 11.30 -13.15 4.36
CA GLN A 153 12.33 -13.68 3.47
C GLN A 153 12.20 -13.16 2.03
N ALA A 154 11.02 -12.66 1.63
CA ALA A 154 10.84 -12.05 0.32
C ALA A 154 11.84 -10.91 0.03
N ILE A 155 12.32 -10.21 1.05
CA ILE A 155 13.29 -9.11 0.91
C ILE A 155 14.63 -9.60 0.35
N SER A 156 15.02 -10.83 0.70
CA SER A 156 16.31 -11.43 0.31
C SER A 156 16.25 -12.22 -0.99
N LEU A 157 15.09 -12.29 -1.65
CA LEU A 157 14.93 -12.98 -2.92
C LEU A 157 15.53 -12.13 -4.03
N GLU A 158 16.41 -12.73 -4.84
CA GLU A 158 17.03 -12.09 -6.00
C GLU A 158 16.37 -12.58 -7.28
N LEU A 159 15.42 -11.82 -7.80
CA LEU A 159 14.82 -12.05 -9.11
C LEU A 159 15.72 -11.48 -10.21
N THR A 160 15.81 -12.19 -11.34
CA THR A 160 16.57 -11.70 -12.51
C THR A 160 15.77 -10.62 -13.26
N ASP A 161 16.46 -9.82 -14.10
CA ASP A 161 15.80 -8.83 -14.96
C ASP A 161 14.77 -9.47 -15.90
N ASP A 162 15.00 -10.73 -16.33
CA ASP A 162 14.05 -11.48 -17.14
C ASP A 162 12.80 -11.85 -16.33
N ASP A 163 12.96 -12.31 -15.09
CA ASP A 163 11.81 -12.61 -14.20
C ASP A 163 10.98 -11.35 -13.95
N ILE A 164 11.62 -10.22 -13.68
CA ILE A 164 10.92 -8.93 -13.49
C ILE A 164 10.17 -8.51 -14.76
N ARG A 165 10.78 -8.69 -15.94
CA ARG A 165 10.14 -8.38 -17.23
C ARG A 165 8.92 -9.27 -17.45
N ASP A 166 9.06 -10.56 -17.17
CA ASP A 166 7.99 -11.53 -17.32
C ASP A 166 6.83 -11.22 -16.35
N LEU A 167 7.12 -10.91 -15.08
CA LEU A 167 6.12 -10.48 -14.11
C LEU A 167 5.43 -9.17 -14.52
N ASN A 168 6.16 -8.24 -15.12
CA ASN A 168 5.61 -7.01 -15.68
C ASN A 168 4.66 -7.26 -16.85
N SER A 169 4.78 -8.40 -17.56
CA SER A 169 3.89 -8.79 -18.66
C SER A 169 2.55 -9.34 -18.20
N ILE A 170 2.39 -9.68 -16.92
CA ILE A 170 1.10 -10.10 -16.36
C ILE A 170 0.09 -8.98 -16.57
N SER A 171 -0.96 -9.28 -17.34
CA SER A 171 -2.02 -8.30 -17.63
C SER A 171 -2.75 -7.94 -16.34
N ALA A 172 -2.74 -6.67 -16.00
CA ALA A 172 -3.58 -6.14 -14.94
C ALA A 172 -5.06 -6.28 -15.34
N GLN A 173 -5.83 -6.95 -14.52
CA GLN A 173 -7.30 -6.98 -14.62
C GLN A 173 -7.91 -5.74 -13.95
#